data_2f7f7c4ff936dd806b645802ca01dcc6
#
_entry.id   2f7f7c4ff936dd806b645802ca01dcc6
#
_cell.length_a   1.000
_cell.length_b   1.000
_cell.length_c   1.000
_cell.angle_alpha   90.00
_cell.angle_beta   90.00
_cell.angle_gamma   90.00
#
_symmetry.space_group_name_H-M   'P 1'
#
loop_
_entity.id
_entity.type
_entity.pdbx_description
1 polymer ?
#
loop_
_entity_poly.entity_id
_entity_poly.type
_entity_poly.pdbx_seq_one_letter_code
_entity_poly.pdbx_strand_id
1 'polypeptide(L)'
;MLLNGFPCTVVVFGCVVCLLMVALPKSLSVVLTIVYVAFILYETLMFRELGDARMNFVLFSYAGKFLKEQSVRVGVINNIWLFIPLGTGLYKWLQKKWGLLISFVMSVAIETTQYITGLGIAEFDDVFGNTMGGWIGILTAYAVVSKIS
;
A
#
# COMPACT_ATOMS: atom_id res chain seq x y z
N MET A 1 3.94 0.46 20.99
CA MET A 1 3.61 -0.97 20.97
C MET A 1 3.18 -1.50 19.60
N LEU A 2 2.29 -0.81 18.86
CA LEU A 2 1.83 -1.24 17.53
C LEU A 2 2.93 -1.29 16.46
N LEU A 3 3.90 -0.37 16.50
CA LEU A 3 5.03 -0.29 15.54
C LEU A 3 6.27 -1.07 15.99
N ASN A 4 6.17 -1.87 17.05
CA ASN A 4 7.30 -2.64 17.53
C ASN A 4 7.72 -3.68 16.48
N GLY A 5 8.96 -3.56 15.97
CA GLY A 5 9.48 -4.39 14.89
C GLY A 5 9.26 -3.84 13.46
N PHE A 6 8.54 -2.71 13.30
CA PHE A 6 8.43 -2.06 12.01
C PHE A 6 9.66 -1.16 11.78
N PRO A 7 10.38 -1.32 10.65
CA PRO A 7 11.63 -0.59 10.44
C PRO A 7 11.39 0.92 10.31
N CYS A 8 12.05 1.72 11.14
CA CYS A 8 11.98 3.19 11.04
C CYS A 8 12.38 3.70 9.65
N THR A 9 13.30 3.02 8.98
CA THR A 9 13.73 3.37 7.62
C THR A 9 12.59 3.31 6.61
N VAL A 10 11.70 2.32 6.71
CA VAL A 10 10.51 2.18 5.84
C VAL A 10 9.53 3.32 6.09
N VAL A 11 9.34 3.70 7.36
CA VAL A 11 8.47 4.82 7.72
C VAL A 11 9.02 6.13 7.15
N VAL A 12 10.30 6.41 7.37
CA VAL A 12 10.96 7.63 6.86
C VAL A 12 10.91 7.67 5.34
N PHE A 13 11.19 6.57 4.67
CA PHE A 13 11.13 6.47 3.21
C PHE A 13 9.73 6.82 2.69
N GLY A 14 8.68 6.21 3.24
CA GLY A 14 7.30 6.49 2.83
C GLY A 14 6.90 7.95 3.09
N CYS A 15 7.28 8.53 4.23
CA CYS A 15 7.05 9.94 4.52
C CYS A 15 7.75 10.86 3.51
N VAL A 16 9.01 10.60 3.19
CA VAL A 16 9.77 11.39 2.20
C VAL A 16 9.12 11.31 0.83
N VAL A 17 8.72 10.12 0.39
CA VAL A 17 8.03 9.93 -0.90
C VAL A 17 6.70 10.71 -0.91
N CYS A 18 5.88 10.63 0.13
CA CYS A 18 4.64 11.41 0.24
C CYS A 18 4.89 12.92 0.16
N LEU A 19 5.89 13.42 0.90
CA LEU A 19 6.26 14.84 0.87
C LEU A 19 6.71 15.29 -0.52
N LEU A 20 7.54 14.50 -1.19
CA LEU A 20 7.95 14.78 -2.57
C LEU A 20 6.78 14.79 -3.53
N MET A 21 5.86 13.80 -3.43
CA MET A 21 4.67 13.76 -4.29
C MET A 21 3.77 14.98 -4.10
N VAL A 22 3.66 15.52 -2.88
CA VAL A 22 2.88 16.74 -2.62
C VAL A 22 3.62 18.00 -3.07
N ALA A 23 4.92 18.11 -2.78
CA ALA A 23 5.71 19.32 -3.05
C ALA A 23 6.04 19.53 -4.53
N LEU A 24 6.29 18.46 -5.28
CA LEU A 24 6.70 18.53 -6.68
C LEU A 24 5.56 19.02 -7.59
N PRO A 25 5.89 19.66 -8.74
CA PRO A 25 4.91 19.95 -9.80
C PRO A 25 4.16 18.68 -10.25
N LYS A 26 2.94 18.86 -10.76
CA LYS A 26 2.07 17.73 -11.13
C LYS A 26 2.76 16.71 -12.05
N SER A 27 3.50 17.18 -13.06
CA SER A 27 4.21 16.30 -14.01
C SER A 27 5.25 15.40 -13.33
N LEU A 28 6.07 15.97 -12.46
CA LEU A 28 7.07 15.21 -11.72
C LEU A 28 6.45 14.29 -10.67
N SER A 29 5.38 14.73 -10.02
CA SER A 29 4.62 13.88 -9.10
C SER A 29 4.02 12.65 -9.80
N VAL A 30 3.53 12.81 -11.05
CA VAL A 30 3.03 11.67 -11.85
C VAL A 30 4.15 10.69 -12.17
N VAL A 31 5.32 11.18 -12.62
CA VAL A 31 6.48 10.33 -12.89
C VAL A 31 6.90 9.56 -11.61
N LEU A 32 7.00 10.27 -10.49
CA LEU A 32 7.32 9.65 -9.21
C LEU A 32 6.28 8.59 -8.80
N THR A 33 5.00 8.83 -9.07
CA THR A 33 3.92 7.86 -8.80
C THR A 33 4.10 6.60 -9.66
N ILE A 34 4.44 6.74 -10.94
CA ILE A 34 4.70 5.59 -11.83
C ILE A 34 5.90 4.78 -11.35
N VAL A 35 6.99 5.45 -10.98
CA VAL A 35 8.17 4.79 -10.40
C VAL A 35 7.82 4.07 -9.10
N TYR A 36 6.98 4.70 -8.28
CA TYR A 36 6.53 4.09 -7.02
C TYR A 36 5.61 2.87 -7.25
N VAL A 37 4.78 2.87 -8.29
CA VAL A 37 4.02 1.67 -8.70
C VAL A 37 4.97 0.52 -9.05
N ALA A 38 6.04 0.79 -9.82
CA ALA A 38 7.03 -0.23 -10.11
C ALA A 38 7.74 -0.76 -8.84
N PHE A 39 8.01 0.14 -7.88
CA PHE A 39 8.54 -0.24 -6.57
C PHE A 39 7.56 -1.14 -5.78
N ILE A 40 6.26 -0.82 -5.75
CA ILE A 40 5.25 -1.68 -5.10
C ILE A 40 5.25 -3.08 -5.73
N LEU A 41 5.21 -3.17 -7.06
CA LEU A 41 5.21 -4.45 -7.76
C LEU A 41 6.49 -5.26 -7.47
N TYR A 42 7.64 -4.58 -7.39
CA TYR A 42 8.89 -5.20 -7.02
C TYR A 42 8.84 -5.78 -5.59
N GLU A 43 8.43 -4.98 -4.60
CA GLU A 43 8.34 -5.40 -3.20
C GLU A 43 7.32 -6.52 -2.98
N THR A 44 6.19 -6.49 -3.69
CA THR A 44 5.12 -7.45 -3.47
C THR A 44 5.27 -8.76 -4.25
N LEU A 45 6.02 -8.77 -5.35
CA LEU A 45 6.16 -9.94 -6.22
C LEU A 45 7.55 -10.56 -6.19
N MET A 46 8.62 -9.77 -6.01
CA MET A 46 10.00 -10.27 -6.12
C MET A 46 10.56 -10.87 -4.83
N PHE A 47 10.07 -10.45 -3.66
CA PHE A 47 10.55 -10.94 -2.36
C PHE A 47 9.67 -12.04 -1.75
N ARG A 48 8.78 -12.63 -2.53
CA ARG A 48 7.96 -13.75 -2.08
C ARG A 48 8.59 -15.09 -2.49
N GLU A 49 8.62 -16.04 -1.57
CA GLU A 49 9.03 -17.40 -1.86
C GLU A 49 7.88 -18.15 -2.56
N LEU A 50 8.25 -19.04 -3.49
CA LEU A 50 7.29 -19.95 -4.11
C LEU A 50 6.69 -20.85 -3.03
N GLY A 51 5.39 -20.84 -2.93
CA GLY A 51 4.62 -21.63 -1.95
C GLY A 51 3.34 -22.20 -2.55
N ASP A 52 2.48 -22.72 -1.69
CA ASP A 52 1.18 -23.23 -2.12
C ASP A 52 0.27 -22.11 -2.58
N ALA A 53 -0.23 -22.19 -3.80
CA ALA A 53 -1.27 -21.29 -4.31
C ALA A 53 -2.56 -21.50 -3.52
N ARG A 54 -2.83 -20.64 -2.55
CA ARG A 54 -4.03 -20.67 -1.70
C ARG A 54 -4.73 -19.32 -1.72
N MET A 55 -6.03 -19.34 -1.49
CA MET A 55 -6.84 -18.13 -1.31
C MET A 55 -7.45 -18.11 0.08
N ASN A 56 -7.39 -16.98 0.75
CA ASN A 56 -8.06 -16.73 2.02
C ASN A 56 -9.04 -15.57 1.86
N PHE A 57 -10.33 -15.88 1.81
CA PHE A 57 -11.41 -14.90 1.67
C PHE A 57 -11.97 -14.40 3.01
N VAL A 58 -11.40 -14.87 4.14
CA VAL A 58 -11.88 -14.48 5.46
C VAL A 58 -11.31 -13.11 5.83
N LEU A 59 -12.18 -12.11 5.92
CA LEU A 59 -11.80 -10.77 6.37
C LEU A 59 -11.47 -10.78 7.86
N PHE A 60 -10.39 -10.10 8.24
CA PHE A 60 -9.85 -10.07 9.60
C PHE A 60 -9.45 -11.45 10.15
N SER A 61 -8.99 -12.34 9.26
CA SER A 61 -8.49 -13.67 9.63
C SER A 61 -7.34 -13.59 10.64
N TYR A 62 -6.57 -12.50 10.60
CA TYR A 62 -5.46 -12.23 11.50
C TYR A 62 -5.86 -11.64 12.86
N ALA A 63 -7.13 -11.26 13.09
CA ALA A 63 -7.52 -10.48 14.27
C ALA A 63 -7.11 -11.13 15.61
N GLY A 64 -7.24 -12.44 15.74
CA GLY A 64 -6.83 -13.17 16.94
C GLY A 64 -5.31 -13.21 17.17
N LYS A 65 -4.51 -13.05 16.11
CA LYS A 65 -3.04 -13.10 16.12
C LYS A 65 -2.41 -11.71 16.16
N PHE A 66 -3.10 -10.69 15.65
CA PHE A 66 -2.59 -9.33 15.49
C PHE A 66 -1.95 -8.76 16.75
N LEU A 67 -2.55 -8.95 17.93
CA LEU A 67 -2.00 -8.46 19.18
C LEU A 67 -0.89 -9.34 19.74
N LYS A 68 -0.86 -10.61 19.35
CA LYS A 68 0.06 -11.63 19.91
C LYS A 68 1.31 -11.81 19.07
N GLU A 69 1.19 -11.81 17.74
CA GLU A 69 2.27 -12.12 16.82
C GLU A 69 2.81 -10.86 16.16
N GLN A 70 4.09 -10.57 16.35
CA GLN A 70 4.75 -9.39 15.78
C GLN A 70 4.80 -9.45 14.26
N SER A 71 5.06 -10.63 13.68
CA SER A 71 5.11 -10.83 12.23
C SER A 71 3.80 -10.46 11.55
N VAL A 72 2.67 -10.85 12.14
CA VAL A 72 1.32 -10.54 11.64
C VAL A 72 1.08 -9.03 11.67
N ARG A 73 1.43 -8.37 12.79
CA ARG A 73 1.31 -6.89 12.89
C ARG A 73 2.13 -6.18 11.83
N VAL A 74 3.39 -6.57 11.69
CA VAL A 74 4.29 -5.96 10.69
C VAL A 74 3.75 -6.16 9.28
N GLY A 75 3.25 -7.33 8.93
CA GLY A 75 2.64 -7.60 7.63
C GLY A 75 1.46 -6.70 7.34
N VAL A 76 0.48 -6.63 8.25
CA VAL A 76 -0.72 -5.79 8.09
C VAL A 76 -0.36 -4.31 7.97
N ILE A 77 0.54 -3.81 8.84
CA ILE A 77 0.96 -2.42 8.79
C ILE A 77 1.74 -2.14 7.50
N ASN A 78 2.57 -3.06 7.04
CA ASN A 78 3.32 -2.91 5.81
C ASN A 78 2.41 -2.77 4.58
N ASN A 79 1.35 -3.58 4.48
CA ASN A 79 0.38 -3.49 3.40
C ASN A 79 -0.30 -2.12 3.36
N ILE A 80 -0.78 -1.63 4.51
CA ILE A 80 -1.36 -0.29 4.60
C ILE A 80 -0.32 0.77 4.22
N TRP A 81 0.88 0.69 4.82
CA TRP A 81 1.93 1.69 4.66
C TRP A 81 2.43 1.80 3.22
N LEU A 82 2.57 0.69 2.54
CA LEU A 82 3.05 0.62 1.15
C LEU A 82 2.12 1.37 0.18
N PHE A 83 0.82 1.41 0.45
CA PHE A 83 -0.16 2.07 -0.42
C PHE A 83 -0.45 3.54 -0.07
N ILE A 84 0.03 4.05 1.06
CA ILE A 84 -0.14 5.47 1.43
C ILE A 84 0.52 6.42 0.41
N PRO A 85 1.79 6.24 0.02
CA PRO A 85 2.40 7.09 -1.01
C PRO A 85 1.70 6.96 -2.37
N LEU A 86 1.26 5.75 -2.74
CA LEU A 86 0.47 5.56 -3.96
C LEU A 86 -0.78 6.42 -3.97
N GLY A 87 -1.59 6.36 -2.89
CA GLY A 87 -2.78 7.19 -2.75
C GLY A 87 -2.48 8.68 -2.81
N THR A 88 -1.38 9.11 -2.18
CA THR A 88 -0.91 10.50 -2.22
C THR A 88 -0.61 10.97 -3.65
N GLY A 89 0.13 10.18 -4.42
CA GLY A 89 0.45 10.47 -5.82
C GLY A 89 -0.78 10.45 -6.73
N LEU A 90 -1.65 9.45 -6.57
CA LEU A 90 -2.89 9.32 -7.34
C LEU A 90 -3.85 10.49 -7.10
N TYR A 91 -3.90 11.04 -5.88
CA TYR A 91 -4.71 12.24 -5.61
C TYR A 91 -4.28 13.42 -6.47
N LYS A 92 -2.98 13.63 -6.62
CA LYS A 92 -2.43 14.74 -7.40
C LYS A 92 -2.54 14.53 -8.91
N TRP A 93 -2.49 13.28 -9.36
CA TRP A 93 -2.66 12.90 -10.77
C TRP A 93 -4.12 12.91 -11.18
N LEU A 94 -4.98 12.23 -10.40
CA LEU A 94 -6.38 11.97 -10.68
C LEU A 94 -7.27 12.58 -9.59
N GLN A 95 -8.57 12.56 -9.76
CA GLN A 95 -9.50 12.96 -8.71
C GLN A 95 -9.66 11.84 -7.66
N LYS A 96 -10.09 12.22 -6.43
CA LYS A 96 -10.23 11.31 -5.26
C LYS A 96 -10.86 9.95 -5.57
N LYS A 97 -12.00 9.93 -6.26
CA LYS A 97 -12.74 8.70 -6.56
C LYS A 97 -11.96 7.70 -7.42
N TRP A 98 -11.20 8.19 -8.38
CA TRP A 98 -10.40 7.34 -9.25
C TRP A 98 -9.16 6.80 -8.54
N GLY A 99 -8.55 7.59 -7.67
CA GLY A 99 -7.41 7.15 -6.88
C GLY A 99 -7.72 5.94 -6.00
N LEU A 100 -8.90 5.95 -5.35
CA LEU A 100 -9.35 4.81 -4.54
C LEU A 100 -9.60 3.56 -5.38
N LEU A 101 -10.31 3.72 -6.51
CA LEU A 101 -10.57 2.61 -7.42
C LEU A 101 -9.28 1.99 -7.95
N ILE A 102 -8.29 2.81 -8.32
CA ILE A 102 -7.00 2.32 -8.83
C ILE A 102 -6.24 1.59 -7.72
N SER A 103 -6.22 2.09 -6.49
CA SER A 103 -5.60 1.40 -5.36
C SER A 103 -6.23 0.03 -5.13
N PHE A 104 -7.55 -0.06 -5.18
CA PHE A 104 -8.29 -1.32 -5.05
C PHE A 104 -7.96 -2.30 -6.18
N VAL A 105 -8.10 -1.85 -7.44
CA VAL A 105 -7.83 -2.70 -8.62
C VAL A 105 -6.39 -3.17 -8.65
N MET A 106 -5.44 -2.31 -8.31
CA MET A 106 -4.03 -2.68 -8.24
C MET A 106 -3.78 -3.73 -7.16
N SER A 107 -4.40 -3.59 -5.99
CA SER A 107 -4.29 -4.58 -4.92
C SER A 107 -4.85 -5.94 -5.34
N VAL A 108 -6.05 -5.96 -5.94
CA VAL A 108 -6.64 -7.21 -6.48
C VAL A 108 -5.74 -7.83 -7.54
N ALA A 109 -5.13 -7.03 -8.41
CA ALA A 109 -4.20 -7.54 -9.43
C ALA A 109 -2.96 -8.17 -8.81
N ILE A 110 -2.38 -7.57 -7.77
CA ILE A 110 -1.24 -8.13 -7.03
C ILE A 110 -1.61 -9.47 -6.43
N GLU A 111 -2.71 -9.55 -5.65
CA GLU A 111 -3.15 -10.78 -5.01
C GLU A 111 -3.47 -11.89 -6.03
N THR A 112 -4.11 -11.53 -7.14
CA THR A 112 -4.38 -12.46 -8.24
C THR A 112 -3.08 -12.98 -8.87
N THR A 113 -2.10 -12.11 -9.07
CA THR A 113 -0.80 -12.50 -9.61
C THR A 113 -0.07 -13.44 -8.65
N GLN A 114 -0.06 -13.15 -7.35
CA GLN A 114 0.54 -14.03 -6.34
C GLN A 114 -0.11 -15.41 -6.33
N TYR A 115 -1.44 -15.47 -6.44
CA TYR A 115 -2.16 -16.73 -6.52
C TYR A 115 -1.79 -17.54 -7.76
N ILE A 116 -1.82 -16.91 -8.96
CA ILE A 116 -1.55 -17.60 -10.23
C ILE A 116 -0.08 -18.07 -10.31
N THR A 117 0.85 -17.29 -9.77
CA THR A 117 2.28 -17.59 -9.82
C THR A 117 2.76 -18.45 -8.66
N GLY A 118 1.91 -18.72 -7.66
CA GLY A 118 2.30 -19.44 -6.45
C GLY A 118 3.27 -18.66 -5.55
N LEU A 119 3.34 -17.34 -5.70
CA LEU A 119 4.20 -16.45 -4.89
C LEU A 119 3.61 -16.10 -3.53
N GLY A 120 2.71 -16.93 -3.00
CA GLY A 120 2.14 -16.75 -1.67
C GLY A 120 0.64 -17.04 -1.62
N ILE A 121 0.04 -16.72 -0.47
CA ILE A 121 -1.39 -16.85 -0.23
C ILE A 121 -2.05 -15.54 -0.63
N ALA A 122 -3.03 -15.59 -1.53
CA ALA A 122 -3.86 -14.42 -1.84
C ALA A 122 -4.85 -14.18 -0.69
N GLU A 123 -4.72 -13.04 -0.02
CA GLU A 123 -5.51 -12.73 1.18
C GLU A 123 -6.41 -11.52 0.96
N PHE A 124 -7.70 -11.68 1.26
CA PHE A 124 -8.65 -10.57 1.21
C PHE A 124 -8.30 -9.46 2.20
N ASP A 125 -7.66 -9.83 3.30
CA ASP A 125 -7.11 -8.89 4.29
C ASP A 125 -6.06 -7.96 3.70
N ASP A 126 -5.21 -8.47 2.80
CA ASP A 126 -4.19 -7.68 2.12
C ASP A 126 -4.82 -6.69 1.13
N VAL A 127 -5.85 -7.15 0.38
CA VAL A 127 -6.63 -6.24 -0.49
C VAL A 127 -7.25 -5.11 0.33
N PHE A 128 -7.82 -5.43 1.48
CA PHE A 128 -8.42 -4.44 2.37
C PHE A 128 -7.35 -3.46 2.91
N GLY A 129 -6.24 -3.97 3.43
CA GLY A 129 -5.14 -3.17 3.98
C GLY A 129 -4.54 -2.21 2.96
N ASN A 130 -4.22 -2.71 1.77
CA ASN A 130 -3.69 -1.95 0.65
C ASN A 130 -4.66 -0.82 0.22
N THR A 131 -5.95 -1.15 0.09
CA THR A 131 -6.99 -0.17 -0.28
C THR A 131 -7.14 0.91 0.78
N MET A 132 -7.12 0.53 2.05
CA MET A 132 -7.15 1.48 3.18
C MET A 132 -5.93 2.40 3.18
N GLY A 133 -4.74 1.86 2.89
CA GLY A 133 -3.52 2.66 2.72
C GLY A 133 -3.67 3.70 1.62
N GLY A 134 -4.16 3.29 0.45
CA GLY A 134 -4.46 4.20 -0.66
C GLY A 134 -5.45 5.30 -0.26
N TRP A 135 -6.50 4.97 0.47
CA TRP A 135 -7.47 5.94 0.97
C TRP A 135 -6.85 6.94 1.95
N ILE A 136 -6.06 6.47 2.92
CA ILE A 136 -5.32 7.33 3.86
C ILE A 136 -4.42 8.30 3.09
N GLY A 137 -3.68 7.81 2.09
CA GLY A 137 -2.83 8.64 1.24
C GLY A 137 -3.60 9.74 0.50
N ILE A 138 -4.77 9.42 -0.05
CA ILE A 138 -5.67 10.39 -0.70
C ILE A 138 -6.15 11.46 0.28
N LEU A 139 -6.58 11.05 1.48
CA LEU A 139 -7.10 11.98 2.49
C LEU A 139 -6.01 12.91 3.02
N THR A 140 -4.81 12.38 3.27
CA THR A 140 -3.67 13.18 3.72
C THR A 140 -3.23 14.19 2.66
N ALA A 141 -3.12 13.77 1.40
CA ALA A 141 -2.81 14.67 0.30
C ALA A 141 -3.88 15.77 0.14
N TYR A 142 -5.16 15.41 0.22
CA TYR A 142 -6.25 16.39 0.20
C TYR A 142 -6.14 17.42 1.31
N ALA A 143 -5.91 16.96 2.54
CA ALA A 143 -5.82 17.85 3.70
C ALA A 143 -4.64 18.82 3.62
N VAL A 144 -3.51 18.37 3.02
CA VAL A 144 -2.32 19.22 2.83
C VAL A 144 -2.52 20.18 1.66
N VAL A 145 -2.93 19.71 0.50
CA VAL A 145 -3.08 20.53 -0.71
C VAL A 145 -4.18 21.58 -0.52
N SER A 146 -5.29 21.24 0.13
CA SER A 146 -6.38 22.20 0.39
C SER A 146 -6.02 23.35 1.34
N LYS A 147 -4.92 23.22 2.10
CA LYS A 147 -4.42 24.30 2.98
C LYS A 147 -3.38 25.20 2.30
N ILE A 148 -2.81 24.75 1.18
CA ILE A 148 -1.76 25.47 0.46
C ILE A 148 -2.33 26.24 -0.74
N SER A 149 -3.52 25.83 -1.22
CA SER A 149 -4.28 26.51 -2.29
C SER A 149 -5.15 27.62 -1.73
#